data_ce5ad3ed2b75e84df3670978844a5d17
#
_entry.id   ce5ad3ed2b75e84df3670978844a5d17
#
_cell.length_a   1.000
_cell.length_b   1.000
_cell.length_c   1.000
_cell.angle_alpha   90.00
_cell.angle_beta   90.00
_cell.angle_gamma   90.00
#
_symmetry.space_group_name_H-M   'P 1'
#
loop_
_entity.id
_entity.type
_entity.pdbx_description
1 polymer ?
#
loop_
_entity_poly.entity_id
_entity_poly.type
_entity_poly.pdbx_seq_one_letter_code
_entity_poly.pdbx_strand_id
1 'polypeptide(L)'
;MQRREMLGVLTAVAGSTLLAESLAESAEQAAASNALPPERVTGIGGFFFRARDPKALAQWYQDHLGVFITPQKKGDPVWNQQGGSTAFTPFPEKSGYFGDPAKQWMINFRVADLDKMAKQLEAAGVAVKVDPTTYPNGRFAHLHDPEGNPVELWQPMNQG
;
A
#
# COMPACT_ATOMS: atom_id res chain seq x y z
N MET A 1 -6.97 -54.86 65.69
CA MET A 1 -8.11 -53.91 65.68
C MET A 1 -7.53 -52.53 65.41
N GLN A 2 -7.83 -52.07 64.42
CA GLN A 2 -8.48 -51.19 63.52
C GLN A 2 -7.47 -50.35 62.67
N ARG A 3 -7.29 -50.75 61.42
CA ARG A 3 -6.90 -49.89 60.36
C ARG A 3 -8.18 -49.50 59.60
N ARG A 4 -8.63 -48.32 59.72
CA ARG A 4 -9.54 -47.65 58.72
C ARG A 4 -9.60 -46.18 59.07
N GLU A 5 -9.48 -45.42 58.01
CA GLU A 5 -9.76 -43.99 57.84
C GLU A 5 -8.53 -43.08 57.69
N MET A 6 -7.97 -43.12 56.48
CA MET A 6 -7.30 -41.94 55.82
C MET A 6 -7.26 -42.17 54.31
N LEU A 7 -8.43 -42.14 53.68
CA LEU A 7 -8.51 -42.13 52.19
C LEU A 7 -9.75 -41.38 51.80
N GLY A 8 -9.82 -40.08 52.09
CA GLY A 8 -11.01 -39.29 51.73
C GLY A 8 -10.83 -37.80 51.45
N VAL A 9 -9.61 -37.29 51.55
CA VAL A 9 -9.44 -35.80 51.44
C VAL A 9 -8.58 -35.35 50.26
N LEU A 10 -7.92 -36.26 49.53
CA LEU A 10 -7.03 -35.86 48.44
C LEU A 10 -7.69 -35.71 47.04
N THR A 11 -8.93 -36.13 46.86
CA THR A 11 -9.58 -36.09 45.53
C THR A 11 -10.41 -34.85 45.30
N ALA A 12 -10.72 -34.03 46.28
CA ALA A 12 -11.54 -32.82 46.12
C ALA A 12 -10.74 -31.57 45.72
N VAL A 13 -9.43 -31.53 46.01
CA VAL A 13 -8.60 -30.34 45.72
C VAL A 13 -8.11 -30.32 44.28
N ALA A 14 -7.88 -31.46 43.65
CA ALA A 14 -7.42 -31.53 42.26
C ALA A 14 -8.52 -31.17 41.22
N GLY A 15 -9.78 -31.40 41.57
CA GLY A 15 -10.91 -31.08 40.66
C GLY A 15 -11.25 -29.58 40.58
N SER A 16 -10.99 -28.84 41.66
CA SER A 16 -11.29 -27.40 41.70
C SER A 16 -10.24 -26.56 40.99
N THR A 17 -8.98 -26.96 40.97
CA THR A 17 -7.92 -26.30 40.24
C THR A 17 -8.07 -26.48 38.72
N LEU A 18 -8.38 -27.67 38.24
CA LEU A 18 -8.61 -27.96 36.83
C LEU A 18 -9.84 -27.22 36.26
N LEU A 19 -10.90 -27.06 37.04
CA LEU A 19 -12.08 -26.29 36.66
C LEU A 19 -11.78 -24.78 36.62
N ALA A 20 -10.98 -24.26 37.54
CA ALA A 20 -10.60 -22.86 37.56
C ALA A 20 -9.67 -22.51 36.39
N GLU A 21 -8.71 -23.38 36.05
CA GLU A 21 -7.84 -23.21 34.89
C GLU A 21 -8.62 -23.27 33.57
N SER A 22 -9.55 -24.21 33.43
CA SER A 22 -10.41 -24.30 32.23
C SER A 22 -11.33 -23.08 32.05
N LEU A 23 -11.83 -22.53 33.14
CA LEU A 23 -12.66 -21.30 33.09
C LEU A 23 -11.82 -20.08 32.78
N ALA A 24 -10.60 -20.00 33.29
CA ALA A 24 -9.66 -18.92 32.96
C ALA A 24 -9.24 -18.96 31.47
N GLU A 25 -8.90 -20.13 30.97
CA GLU A 25 -8.58 -20.35 29.54
C GLU A 25 -9.75 -19.99 28.62
N SER A 26 -10.97 -20.38 29.01
CA SER A 26 -12.18 -20.05 28.27
C SER A 26 -12.48 -18.55 28.30
N ALA A 27 -12.22 -17.87 29.39
CA ALA A 27 -12.40 -16.43 29.54
C ALA A 27 -11.35 -15.65 28.74
N GLU A 28 -10.10 -16.10 28.69
CA GLU A 28 -9.02 -15.52 27.93
C GLU A 28 -9.25 -15.70 26.41
N GLN A 29 -9.73 -16.87 26.01
CA GLN A 29 -10.11 -17.16 24.62
C GLN A 29 -11.31 -16.33 24.15
N ALA A 30 -12.31 -16.12 25.03
CA ALA A 30 -13.44 -15.25 24.77
C ALA A 30 -13.05 -13.76 24.70
N ALA A 31 -12.11 -13.32 25.54
CA ALA A 31 -11.57 -11.98 25.52
C ALA A 31 -10.74 -11.72 24.23
N ALA A 32 -9.93 -12.69 23.82
CA ALA A 32 -9.18 -12.63 22.56
C ALA A 32 -10.10 -12.62 21.33
N SER A 33 -11.22 -13.35 21.38
CA SER A 33 -12.24 -13.40 20.32
C SER A 33 -13.04 -12.10 20.18
N ASN A 34 -13.17 -11.32 21.26
CA ASN A 34 -13.88 -10.04 21.26
C ASN A 34 -12.98 -8.82 21.06
N ALA A 35 -11.66 -9.00 20.94
CA ALA A 35 -10.77 -7.91 20.63
C ALA A 35 -11.03 -7.42 19.19
N LEU A 36 -11.32 -6.13 19.03
CA LEU A 36 -11.40 -5.51 17.71
C LEU A 36 -10.05 -5.71 17.01
N PRO A 37 -10.08 -6.02 15.69
CA PRO A 37 -8.84 -6.11 14.94
C PRO A 37 -8.04 -4.80 15.06
N PRO A 38 -6.71 -4.86 15.07
CA PRO A 38 -5.89 -3.65 15.17
C PRO A 38 -6.20 -2.72 14.00
N GLU A 39 -6.27 -1.42 14.29
CA GLU A 39 -6.47 -0.39 13.28
C GLU A 39 -5.31 -0.42 12.26
N ARG A 40 -5.62 -0.16 11.00
CA ARG A 40 -4.66 -0.17 9.89
C ARG A 40 -4.91 1.01 8.98
N VAL A 41 -3.85 1.46 8.30
CA VAL A 41 -4.00 2.44 7.22
C VAL A 41 -4.84 1.84 6.08
N THR A 42 -5.74 2.63 5.51
CA THR A 42 -6.66 2.20 4.44
C THR A 42 -6.11 2.46 3.03
N GLY A 43 -5.04 3.25 2.93
CA GLY A 43 -4.40 3.57 1.66
C GLY A 43 -3.49 4.79 1.74
N ILE A 44 -2.96 5.21 0.59
CA ILE A 44 -2.15 6.41 0.46
C ILE A 44 -3.09 7.60 0.31
N GLY A 45 -3.08 8.51 1.29
CA GLY A 45 -3.90 9.73 1.28
C GLY A 45 -3.30 10.89 0.49
N GLY A 46 -1.98 10.86 0.23
CA GLY A 46 -1.28 11.87 -0.54
C GLY A 46 0.18 11.55 -0.75
N PHE A 47 0.77 12.13 -1.78
CA PHE A 47 2.19 12.07 -2.07
C PHE A 47 2.74 13.49 -2.13
N PHE A 48 3.73 13.83 -1.30
CA PHE A 48 4.24 15.18 -1.15
C PHE A 48 5.74 15.20 -1.38
N PHE A 49 6.20 16.14 -2.19
CA PHE A 49 7.61 16.32 -2.51
C PHE A 49 7.94 17.79 -2.78
N ARG A 50 9.22 18.12 -2.81
CA ARG A 50 9.68 19.48 -3.10
C ARG A 50 9.88 19.65 -4.60
N ALA A 51 9.47 20.81 -5.12
CA ALA A 51 9.63 21.20 -6.51
C ALA A 51 10.29 22.58 -6.59
N ARG A 52 11.00 22.86 -7.69
CA ARG A 52 11.57 24.16 -7.98
C ARG A 52 10.49 25.16 -8.35
N ASP A 53 9.53 24.73 -9.19
CA ASP A 53 8.33 25.47 -9.53
C ASP A 53 7.09 24.58 -9.31
N PRO A 54 6.53 24.58 -8.09
CA PRO A 54 5.40 23.73 -7.76
C PRO A 54 4.16 23.99 -8.63
N LYS A 55 3.96 25.24 -9.07
CA LYS A 55 2.80 25.62 -9.88
C LYS A 55 2.91 25.07 -11.31
N ALA A 56 4.04 25.30 -11.96
CA ALA A 56 4.27 24.77 -13.31
C ALA A 56 4.28 23.24 -13.32
N LEU A 57 4.91 22.62 -12.33
CA LEU A 57 4.95 21.17 -12.22
C LEU A 57 3.56 20.56 -11.98
N ALA A 58 2.76 21.13 -11.09
CA ALA A 58 1.39 20.67 -10.84
C ALA A 58 0.52 20.79 -12.12
N GLN A 59 0.68 21.88 -12.89
CA GLN A 59 -0.02 22.05 -14.15
C GLN A 59 0.39 20.97 -15.15
N TRP A 60 1.68 20.63 -15.25
CA TRP A 60 2.16 19.57 -16.12
C TRP A 60 1.54 18.21 -15.78
N TYR A 61 1.47 17.85 -14.50
CA TYR A 61 0.83 16.60 -14.05
C TYR A 61 -0.67 16.58 -14.39
N GLN A 62 -1.33 17.72 -14.27
CA GLN A 62 -2.75 17.83 -14.64
C GLN A 62 -2.96 17.67 -16.15
N ASP A 63 -2.16 18.37 -16.98
CA ASP A 63 -2.33 18.41 -18.43
C ASP A 63 -1.96 17.07 -19.09
N HIS A 64 -0.95 16.39 -18.59
CA HIS A 64 -0.43 15.18 -19.22
C HIS A 64 -0.88 13.88 -18.58
N LEU A 65 -1.12 13.88 -17.26
CA LEU A 65 -1.45 12.66 -16.51
C LEU A 65 -2.84 12.71 -15.86
N GLY A 66 -3.55 13.84 -15.96
CA GLY A 66 -4.87 13.99 -15.34
C GLY A 66 -4.86 14.01 -13.81
N VAL A 67 -3.70 14.32 -13.20
CA VAL A 67 -3.55 14.42 -11.76
C VAL A 67 -3.85 15.84 -11.32
N PHE A 68 -5.04 16.08 -10.76
CA PHE A 68 -5.42 17.42 -10.30
C PHE A 68 -4.64 17.84 -9.07
N ILE A 69 -4.30 19.12 -9.01
CA ILE A 69 -3.69 19.72 -7.82
C ILE A 69 -4.68 19.72 -6.64
N THR A 70 -4.15 19.77 -5.43
CA THR A 70 -4.97 19.93 -4.23
C THR A 70 -5.86 21.16 -4.35
N PRO A 71 -7.18 21.04 -4.09
CA PRO A 71 -8.11 22.16 -4.15
C PRO A 71 -7.65 23.37 -3.34
N GLN A 72 -7.64 24.54 -3.94
CA GLN A 72 -7.26 25.80 -3.29
C GLN A 72 -8.47 26.58 -2.81
N LYS A 73 -9.64 26.29 -3.37
CA LYS A 73 -10.92 26.92 -3.01
C LYS A 73 -12.07 25.92 -3.17
N LYS A 74 -13.22 26.26 -2.58
CA LYS A 74 -14.43 25.46 -2.73
C LYS A 74 -14.86 25.37 -4.20
N GLY A 75 -15.08 24.14 -4.66
CA GLY A 75 -15.49 23.84 -6.02
C GLY A 75 -14.36 23.46 -6.98
N ASP A 76 -13.10 23.58 -6.56
CA ASP A 76 -12.00 23.02 -7.33
C ASP A 76 -12.12 21.49 -7.43
N PRO A 77 -11.72 20.89 -8.56
CA PRO A 77 -11.76 19.44 -8.73
C PRO A 77 -10.82 18.76 -7.74
N VAL A 78 -11.25 17.60 -7.25
CA VAL A 78 -10.41 16.71 -6.43
C VAL A 78 -9.99 15.54 -7.30
N TRP A 79 -8.72 15.17 -7.27
CA TRP A 79 -8.24 13.97 -7.91
C TRP A 79 -8.63 12.73 -7.10
N ASN A 80 -9.59 11.97 -7.63
CA ASN A 80 -10.02 10.72 -7.03
C ASN A 80 -9.34 9.55 -7.76
N GLN A 81 -8.58 8.77 -7.01
CA GLN A 81 -7.96 7.56 -7.54
C GLN A 81 -9.01 6.47 -7.75
N GLN A 82 -8.91 5.77 -8.87
CA GLN A 82 -9.69 4.55 -9.06
C GLN A 82 -9.18 3.46 -8.10
N GLY A 83 -10.08 2.65 -7.56
CA GLY A 83 -9.73 1.51 -6.74
C GLY A 83 -8.78 0.54 -7.47
N GLY A 84 -7.96 -0.18 -6.72
CA GLY A 84 -7.02 -1.16 -7.27
C GLY A 84 -5.76 -1.32 -6.41
N SER A 85 -4.92 -2.29 -6.79
CA SER A 85 -3.67 -2.60 -6.09
C SER A 85 -2.72 -1.41 -6.09
N THR A 86 -2.00 -1.25 -4.98
CA THR A 86 -0.93 -0.27 -4.83
C THR A 86 0.35 -1.00 -4.40
N ALA A 87 1.44 -0.81 -5.14
CA ALA A 87 2.74 -1.29 -4.72
C ALA A 87 3.36 -0.29 -3.74
N PHE A 88 3.85 -0.78 -2.61
CA PHE A 88 4.64 -0.01 -1.67
C PHE A 88 5.93 -0.80 -1.41
N THR A 89 7.04 -0.39 -2.04
CA THR A 89 8.27 -1.17 -2.08
C THR A 89 9.48 -0.28 -1.79
N PRO A 90 10.16 -0.46 -0.66
CA PRO A 90 11.48 0.12 -0.45
C PRO A 90 12.49 -0.59 -1.35
N PHE A 91 13.32 0.20 -2.04
CA PHE A 91 14.42 -0.29 -2.86
C PHE A 91 15.74 -0.21 -2.10
N PRO A 92 16.72 -1.07 -2.44
CA PRO A 92 18.08 -0.93 -1.90
C PRO A 92 18.67 0.46 -2.18
N GLU A 93 19.44 1.00 -1.25
CA GLU A 93 20.05 2.34 -1.35
C GLU A 93 20.80 2.58 -2.66
N LYS A 94 21.46 1.53 -3.18
CA LYS A 94 22.26 1.61 -4.42
C LYS A 94 21.49 1.11 -5.66
N SER A 95 20.15 1.05 -5.59
CA SER A 95 19.37 0.64 -6.74
C SER A 95 19.48 1.64 -7.88
N GLY A 96 19.76 1.16 -9.09
CA GLY A 96 19.73 1.98 -10.30
C GLY A 96 18.33 2.14 -10.91
N TYR A 97 17.28 1.60 -10.28
CA TYR A 97 15.94 1.55 -10.85
C TYR A 97 15.32 2.93 -11.10
N PHE A 98 15.68 3.93 -10.29
CA PHE A 98 15.19 5.31 -10.43
C PHE A 98 15.96 6.13 -11.48
N GLY A 99 16.99 5.55 -12.10
CA GLY A 99 17.83 6.19 -13.11
C GLY A 99 18.93 7.07 -12.50
N ASP A 100 18.55 8.20 -11.91
CA ASP A 100 19.48 9.13 -11.26
C ASP A 100 19.67 8.74 -9.77
N PRO A 101 20.92 8.46 -9.32
CA PRO A 101 21.19 8.12 -7.92
C PRO A 101 20.85 9.23 -6.91
N ALA A 102 20.68 10.48 -7.35
CA ALA A 102 20.20 11.56 -6.49
C ALA A 102 18.70 11.51 -6.21
N LYS A 103 17.93 10.71 -6.96
CA LYS A 103 16.46 10.57 -6.77
C LYS A 103 16.20 9.54 -5.70
N GLN A 104 15.45 9.96 -4.67
CA GLN A 104 15.11 9.15 -3.50
C GLN A 104 13.74 8.46 -3.59
N TRP A 105 12.98 8.72 -4.66
CA TRP A 105 11.65 8.20 -4.89
C TRP A 105 11.35 8.14 -6.39
N MET A 106 10.42 7.27 -6.72
CA MET A 106 9.76 7.20 -8.02
C MET A 106 8.27 7.00 -7.78
N ILE A 107 7.44 7.79 -8.45
CA ILE A 107 6.00 7.60 -8.39
C ILE A 107 5.56 6.66 -9.51
N ASN A 108 4.69 5.69 -9.17
CA ASN A 108 4.07 4.79 -10.13
C ASN A 108 2.58 5.15 -10.26
N PHE A 109 2.13 5.38 -11.50
CA PHE A 109 0.71 5.60 -11.81
C PHE A 109 0.15 4.40 -12.56
N ARG A 110 -0.99 3.90 -12.14
CA ARG A 110 -1.74 2.91 -12.90
C ARG A 110 -2.43 3.56 -14.09
N VAL A 111 -2.39 2.87 -15.23
CA VAL A 111 -3.08 3.26 -16.47
C VAL A 111 -3.91 2.11 -16.98
N ALA A 112 -5.02 2.40 -17.62
CA ALA A 112 -5.88 1.39 -18.22
C ALA A 112 -5.30 0.83 -19.53
N ASP A 113 -4.60 1.67 -20.29
CA ASP A 113 -4.00 1.33 -21.59
C ASP A 113 -2.65 2.05 -21.72
N LEU A 114 -1.58 1.29 -21.58
CA LEU A 114 -0.21 1.81 -21.59
C LEU A 114 0.20 2.34 -22.95
N ASP A 115 -0.19 1.66 -24.03
CA ASP A 115 0.19 2.06 -25.40
C ASP A 115 -0.50 3.36 -25.82
N LYS A 116 -1.77 3.52 -25.44
CA LYS A 116 -2.51 4.75 -25.66
C LYS A 116 -1.91 5.91 -24.86
N MET A 117 -1.58 5.67 -23.60
CA MET A 117 -0.98 6.68 -22.72
C MET A 117 0.40 7.10 -23.21
N ALA A 118 1.24 6.16 -23.61
CA ALA A 118 2.56 6.46 -24.18
C ALA A 118 2.45 7.32 -25.43
N LYS A 119 1.59 6.95 -26.39
CA LYS A 119 1.35 7.73 -27.62
C LYS A 119 0.84 9.15 -27.33
N GLN A 120 -0.06 9.29 -26.34
CA GLN A 120 -0.58 10.60 -25.94
C GLN A 120 0.54 11.50 -25.39
N LEU A 121 1.41 10.96 -24.54
CA LEU A 121 2.54 11.68 -23.97
C LEU A 121 3.58 12.04 -25.04
N GLU A 122 3.94 11.11 -25.91
CA GLU A 122 4.88 11.34 -27.02
C GLU A 122 4.36 12.44 -27.97
N ALA A 123 3.07 12.43 -28.29
CA ALA A 123 2.43 13.48 -29.10
C ALA A 123 2.48 14.86 -28.42
N ALA A 124 2.54 14.90 -27.09
CA ALA A 124 2.73 16.12 -26.31
C ALA A 124 4.21 16.48 -26.09
N GLY A 125 5.15 15.77 -26.73
CA GLY A 125 6.59 16.03 -26.62
C GLY A 125 7.26 15.45 -25.36
N VAL A 126 6.56 14.58 -24.61
CA VAL A 126 7.12 13.92 -23.43
C VAL A 126 7.79 12.61 -23.87
N ALA A 127 9.07 12.46 -23.58
CA ALA A 127 9.81 11.22 -23.88
C ALA A 127 9.34 10.09 -22.96
N VAL A 128 8.87 8.99 -23.55
CA VAL A 128 8.40 7.81 -22.84
C VAL A 128 9.19 6.58 -23.29
N LYS A 129 9.65 5.78 -22.35
CA LYS A 129 10.31 4.50 -22.62
C LYS A 129 9.42 3.35 -22.19
N VAL A 130 8.71 2.74 -23.13
CA VAL A 130 7.93 1.54 -22.88
C VAL A 130 8.86 0.34 -22.73
N ASP A 131 8.70 -0.44 -21.66
CA ASP A 131 9.39 -1.72 -21.50
C ASP A 131 8.77 -2.74 -22.48
N PRO A 132 9.56 -3.38 -23.35
CA PRO A 132 9.03 -4.36 -24.28
C PRO A 132 8.57 -5.66 -23.60
N THR A 133 8.95 -5.87 -22.35
CA THR A 133 8.63 -7.08 -21.59
C THR A 133 7.26 -6.99 -20.96
N THR A 134 6.47 -8.03 -21.08
CA THR A 134 5.24 -8.21 -20.30
C THR A 134 5.56 -9.08 -19.09
N TYR A 135 5.33 -8.55 -17.91
CA TYR A 135 5.56 -9.23 -16.64
C TYR A 135 4.26 -9.86 -16.11
N PRO A 136 4.33 -10.82 -15.17
CA PRO A 136 3.14 -11.42 -14.57
C PRO A 136 2.19 -10.41 -13.89
N ASN A 137 2.72 -9.27 -13.43
CA ASN A 137 1.96 -8.20 -12.79
C ASN A 137 1.59 -7.05 -13.72
N GLY A 138 1.99 -7.09 -15.00
CA GLY A 138 1.61 -6.08 -15.97
C GLY A 138 2.71 -5.61 -16.90
N ARG A 139 2.45 -4.46 -17.54
CA ARG A 139 3.37 -3.78 -18.45
C ARG A 139 3.75 -2.43 -17.87
N PHE A 140 4.95 -1.95 -18.20
CA PHE A 140 5.53 -0.75 -17.62
C PHE A 140 6.07 0.20 -18.67
N ALA A 141 6.07 1.49 -18.36
CA ALA A 141 6.81 2.51 -19.09
C ALA A 141 7.40 3.53 -18.11
N HIS A 142 8.53 4.12 -18.49
CA HIS A 142 9.25 5.10 -17.69
C HIS A 142 9.34 6.44 -18.42
N LEU A 143 9.20 7.50 -17.68
CA LEU A 143 9.39 8.87 -18.13
C LEU A 143 9.93 9.73 -16.97
N HIS A 144 10.19 10.99 -17.26
CA HIS A 144 10.56 11.97 -16.26
C HIS A 144 9.63 13.18 -16.38
N ASP A 145 9.31 13.78 -15.26
CA ASP A 145 8.64 15.07 -15.24
C ASP A 145 9.62 16.20 -15.64
N PRO A 146 9.17 17.46 -15.83
CA PRO A 146 10.02 18.58 -16.22
C PRO A 146 11.16 18.91 -15.24
N GLU A 147 11.07 18.43 -14.01
CA GLU A 147 12.12 18.59 -13.00
C GLU A 147 13.04 17.36 -12.87
N GLY A 148 12.87 16.40 -13.79
CA GLY A 148 13.69 15.18 -13.85
C GLY A 148 13.32 14.15 -12.77
N ASN A 149 12.14 14.23 -12.18
CA ASN A 149 11.70 13.20 -11.25
C ASN A 149 11.23 11.97 -12.03
N PRO A 150 11.64 10.76 -11.62
CA PRO A 150 11.25 9.53 -12.30
C PRO A 150 9.77 9.23 -12.06
N VAL A 151 9.08 8.90 -13.15
CA VAL A 151 7.68 8.47 -13.16
C VAL A 151 7.59 7.15 -13.90
N GLU A 152 6.90 6.20 -13.30
CA GLU A 152 6.57 4.93 -13.91
C GLU A 152 5.08 4.85 -14.19
N LEU A 153 4.71 4.35 -15.36
CA LEU A 153 3.35 3.99 -15.73
C LEU A 153 3.21 2.48 -15.67
N TRP A 154 2.16 2.01 -15.05
CA TRP A 154 1.86 0.60 -14.88
C TRP A 154 0.47 0.26 -15.38
N GLN A 155 0.40 -0.59 -16.39
CA GLN A 155 -0.84 -1.25 -16.80
C GLN A 155 -0.90 -2.61 -16.13
N PRO A 156 -1.71 -2.80 -15.06
CA PRO A 156 -1.87 -4.09 -14.42
C PRO A 156 -2.39 -5.14 -15.40
N MET A 157 -1.95 -6.39 -15.23
CA MET A 157 -2.64 -7.51 -15.87
C MET A 157 -4.06 -7.58 -15.30
N ASN A 158 -5.07 -7.74 -16.15
CA ASN A 158 -6.42 -8.01 -15.71
C ASN A 158 -6.41 -9.29 -14.88
N GLN A 159 -6.58 -9.14 -13.58
CA GLN A 159 -6.90 -10.27 -12.73
C GLN A 159 -8.37 -10.55 -12.99
N GLY A 160 -8.61 -11.56 -13.83
CA GLY A 160 -9.94 -12.06 -14.14
C GLY A 160 -10.67 -12.58 -12.91
#